data_fe873d7cf3e3036961f3b126b93659c3
#
_entry.id   fe873d7cf3e3036961f3b126b93659c3
#
_cell.length_a   1.000
_cell.length_b   1.000
_cell.length_c   1.000
_cell.angle_alpha   90.00
_cell.angle_beta   90.00
_cell.angle_gamma   90.00
#
_symmetry.space_group_name_H-M   'P 1'
#
loop_
_entity.id
_entity.type
_entity.pdbx_description
1 polymer ?
#
loop_
_entity_poly.entity_id
_entity_poly.type
_entity_poly.pdbx_seq_one_letter_code
_entity_poly.pdbx_strand_id
1 'polypeptide(L)'
;MTFTARLPAFLLVFSTFILVGCPGSGDRLQPDELTSVRQVKGDICFSVNKPVDYQPTLIVISTRLAPPQEWVLYENPSVIVTQGELCIPPSFYRFLDNRTYVVRYILQSKKHSDLRRSVVSAIAITNSSVRSVPLREDEAAYY
;
A
#
# COMPACT_ATOMS: atom_id res chain seq x y z
N MET A 1 -71.78 -3.04 17.63
CA MET A 1 -71.08 -2.84 16.38
C MET A 1 -69.60 -2.59 16.72
N THR A 2 -68.83 -3.64 16.66
CA THR A 2 -67.41 -3.59 16.99
C THR A 2 -66.64 -3.72 15.69
N PHE A 3 -66.08 -2.61 15.20
CA PHE A 3 -65.11 -2.61 14.14
C PHE A 3 -63.71 -2.93 14.73
N THR A 4 -63.31 -4.16 14.61
CA THR A 4 -61.96 -4.59 14.93
C THR A 4 -61.05 -4.19 13.77
N ALA A 5 -60.33 -3.10 13.94
CA ALA A 5 -59.25 -2.70 13.09
C ALA A 5 -58.06 -3.70 13.24
N ARG A 6 -58.01 -4.70 12.37
CA ARG A 6 -56.86 -5.59 12.22
C ARG A 6 -56.05 -5.20 11.01
N LEU A 7 -55.36 -4.06 11.11
CA LEU A 7 -54.29 -3.70 10.13
C LEU A 7 -53.38 -2.70 10.82
N PRO A 8 -52.27 -3.17 11.40
CA PRO A 8 -50.98 -2.62 11.00
C PRO A 8 -49.80 -3.59 11.11
N ALA A 9 -50.03 -4.91 11.27
CA ALA A 9 -48.90 -5.83 11.45
C ALA A 9 -48.14 -6.19 10.16
N PHE A 10 -48.73 -5.95 9.00
CA PHE A 10 -48.07 -6.28 7.70
C PHE A 10 -47.13 -5.21 7.15
N LEU A 11 -47.21 -3.99 7.64
CA LEU A 11 -46.35 -2.87 7.16
C LEU A 11 -44.99 -2.81 7.86
N LEU A 12 -44.84 -3.46 9.01
CA LEU A 12 -43.55 -3.46 9.75
C LEU A 12 -42.55 -4.53 9.29
N VAL A 13 -43.01 -5.55 8.55
CA VAL A 13 -42.12 -6.63 8.05
C VAL A 13 -41.41 -6.25 6.74
N PHE A 14 -41.94 -5.26 6.01
CA PHE A 14 -41.37 -4.85 4.72
C PHE A 14 -40.23 -3.82 4.85
N SER A 15 -40.02 -3.25 6.04
CA SER A 15 -39.03 -2.19 6.25
C SER A 15 -37.61 -2.71 6.66
N THR A 16 -37.45 -4.01 6.92
CA THR A 16 -36.17 -4.58 7.40
C THR A 16 -35.30 -5.17 6.30
N PHE A 17 -35.75 -5.16 5.05
CA PHE A 17 -34.97 -5.75 3.94
C PHE A 17 -34.07 -4.79 3.16
N ILE A 18 -34.00 -3.50 3.54
CA ILE A 18 -33.26 -2.49 2.76
C ILE A 18 -31.85 -2.23 3.30
N LEU A 19 -31.39 -2.92 4.35
CA LEU A 19 -30.08 -2.67 4.98
C LEU A 19 -29.06 -3.80 4.78
N VAL A 20 -29.26 -4.67 3.81
CA VAL A 20 -28.18 -5.54 3.36
C VAL A 20 -27.44 -4.80 2.25
N GLY A 21 -26.68 -3.78 2.63
CA GLY A 21 -25.63 -3.28 1.79
C GLY A 21 -24.62 -4.43 1.58
N CYS A 22 -24.63 -5.04 0.42
CA CYS A 22 -23.52 -5.91 0.03
C CYS A 22 -22.24 -5.07 0.13
N PRO A 23 -21.25 -5.44 0.94
CA PRO A 23 -19.92 -4.84 0.82
C PRO A 23 -19.47 -5.09 -0.62
N GLY A 24 -19.36 -4.02 -1.39
CA GLY A 24 -18.86 -4.10 -2.75
C GLY A 24 -17.48 -4.77 -2.74
N SER A 25 -17.18 -5.56 -3.76
CA SER A 25 -15.88 -6.24 -3.93
C SER A 25 -14.67 -5.28 -3.98
N GLY A 26 -14.91 -3.96 -3.92
CA GLY A 26 -13.88 -2.92 -3.88
C GLY A 26 -13.41 -2.51 -2.47
N ASP A 27 -14.11 -2.94 -1.42
CA ASP A 27 -13.80 -2.55 -0.03
C ASP A 27 -12.79 -3.48 0.66
N ARG A 28 -12.29 -4.48 -0.04
CA ARG A 28 -11.25 -5.36 0.52
C ARG A 28 -9.90 -4.68 0.36
N LEU A 29 -9.40 -4.10 1.44
CA LEU A 29 -8.02 -3.67 1.51
C LEU A 29 -7.11 -4.88 1.27
N GLN A 30 -6.30 -4.81 0.23
CA GLN A 30 -5.32 -5.84 -0.06
C GLN A 30 -4.15 -5.69 0.93
N PRO A 31 -3.62 -6.80 1.51
CA PRO A 31 -2.46 -6.72 2.37
C PRO A 31 -1.26 -6.16 1.60
N ASP A 32 -0.36 -5.49 2.32
CA ASP A 32 0.90 -5.03 1.74
C ASP A 32 1.72 -6.22 1.20
N GLU A 33 2.25 -6.06 0.00
CA GLU A 33 3.18 -7.03 -0.58
C GLU A 33 4.59 -6.81 -0.02
N LEU A 34 5.27 -7.91 0.28
CA LEU A 34 6.68 -7.88 0.65
C LEU A 34 7.55 -7.96 -0.59
N THR A 35 8.68 -7.29 -0.57
CA THR A 35 9.61 -7.32 -1.69
C THR A 35 11.05 -7.50 -1.23
N SER A 36 11.88 -8.03 -2.11
CA SER A 36 13.32 -8.10 -1.93
C SER A 36 13.98 -6.81 -2.43
N VAL A 37 15.13 -6.50 -1.85
CA VAL A 37 15.93 -5.33 -2.21
C VAL A 37 17.33 -5.77 -2.62
N ARG A 38 17.91 -5.07 -3.59
CA ARG A 38 19.31 -5.20 -3.99
C ARG A 38 19.89 -3.82 -4.33
N GLN A 39 21.20 -3.75 -4.36
CA GLN A 39 21.90 -2.53 -4.78
C GLN A 39 22.52 -2.74 -6.17
N VAL A 40 22.31 -1.79 -7.05
CA VAL A 40 22.82 -1.80 -8.40
C VAL A 40 23.47 -0.46 -8.70
N LYS A 41 24.79 -0.41 -8.82
CA LYS A 41 25.55 0.81 -9.15
C LYS A 41 25.19 2.04 -8.29
N GLY A 42 24.92 1.82 -7.01
CA GLY A 42 24.51 2.87 -6.08
C GLY A 42 23.01 3.09 -5.96
N ASP A 43 22.21 2.57 -6.89
CA ASP A 43 20.76 2.60 -6.79
C ASP A 43 20.25 1.50 -5.87
N ILE A 44 19.19 1.78 -5.11
CA ILE A 44 18.49 0.78 -4.31
C ILE A 44 17.27 0.32 -5.08
N CYS A 45 17.27 -0.95 -5.48
CA CYS A 45 16.25 -1.53 -6.36
C CYS A 45 15.37 -2.52 -5.60
N PHE A 46 14.07 -2.34 -5.72
CA PHE A 46 13.03 -3.18 -5.13
C PHE A 46 12.39 -4.03 -6.23
N SER A 47 12.32 -5.34 -6.02
CA SER A 47 11.68 -6.24 -6.98
C SER A 47 10.17 -6.01 -6.98
N VAL A 48 9.58 -5.91 -8.18
CA VAL A 48 8.15 -5.83 -8.38
C VAL A 48 7.68 -7.15 -8.99
N ASN A 49 6.97 -7.93 -8.19
CA ASN A 49 6.41 -9.20 -8.68
C ASN A 49 5.27 -8.91 -9.69
N LYS A 50 5.27 -9.61 -10.83
CA LYS A 50 4.27 -9.41 -11.90
C LYS A 50 4.07 -7.92 -12.23
N PRO A 51 5.09 -7.23 -12.76
CA PRO A 51 5.03 -5.77 -12.97
C PRO A 51 4.01 -5.35 -14.01
N VAL A 52 3.78 -6.13 -15.05
CA VAL A 52 2.84 -5.86 -16.16
C VAL A 52 2.90 -4.38 -16.59
N ASP A 53 1.87 -3.59 -16.26
CA ASP A 53 1.77 -2.15 -16.57
C ASP A 53 1.70 -1.27 -15.30
N TYR A 54 2.00 -1.86 -14.15
CA TYR A 54 1.99 -1.15 -12.87
C TYR A 54 3.14 -0.15 -12.78
N GLN A 55 2.81 1.06 -12.33
CA GLN A 55 3.78 2.13 -12.09
C GLN A 55 3.51 2.79 -10.73
N PRO A 56 4.53 3.33 -10.06
CA PRO A 56 4.35 3.97 -8.77
C PRO A 56 3.59 5.29 -8.90
N THR A 57 2.59 5.46 -8.04
CA THR A 57 1.83 6.72 -7.90
C THR A 57 2.16 7.43 -6.59
N LEU A 58 2.69 6.69 -5.63
CA LEU A 58 3.14 7.22 -4.34
C LEU A 58 4.34 6.42 -3.86
N ILE A 59 5.36 7.12 -3.37
CA ILE A 59 6.46 6.50 -2.62
C ILE A 59 6.55 7.21 -1.27
N VAL A 60 6.59 6.45 -0.19
CA VAL A 60 6.79 6.93 1.16
C VAL A 60 8.06 6.32 1.72
N ILE A 61 8.97 7.19 2.17
CA ILE A 61 10.23 6.77 2.78
C ILE A 61 10.30 7.35 4.19
N SER A 62 10.51 6.51 5.16
CA SER A 62 10.69 6.92 6.56
C SER A 62 11.86 6.18 7.19
N THR A 63 12.53 6.82 8.13
CA THR A 63 13.40 6.08 9.04
C THR A 63 12.52 5.28 10.01
N ARG A 64 12.99 4.09 10.40
CA ARG A 64 12.27 3.28 11.38
C ARG A 64 12.06 4.06 12.67
N LEU A 65 10.86 3.99 13.25
CA LEU A 65 10.42 4.73 14.43
C LEU A 65 10.22 6.24 14.24
N ALA A 66 10.44 6.79 13.04
CA ALA A 66 10.12 8.18 12.78
C ALA A 66 8.60 8.43 12.85
N PRO A 67 8.16 9.53 13.48
CA PRO A 67 6.75 9.88 13.49
C PRO A 67 6.29 10.27 12.06
N PRO A 68 4.97 10.17 11.76
CA PRO A 68 4.45 10.44 10.41
C PRO A 68 4.82 11.80 9.85
N GLN A 69 5.06 12.81 10.70
CA GLN A 69 5.45 14.16 10.30
C GLN A 69 6.85 14.21 9.65
N GLU A 70 7.68 13.21 9.89
CA GLU A 70 9.04 13.09 9.33
C GLU A 70 9.10 12.18 8.12
N TRP A 71 7.97 11.62 7.68
CA TRP A 71 7.92 10.78 6.49
C TRP A 71 8.04 11.63 5.24
N VAL A 72 8.84 11.16 4.30
CA VAL A 72 8.99 11.82 3.00
C VAL A 72 8.05 11.13 2.00
N LEU A 73 7.16 11.92 1.42
CA LEU A 73 6.17 11.46 0.45
C LEU A 73 6.48 12.04 -0.93
N TYR A 74 6.48 11.18 -1.93
CA TYR A 74 6.60 11.54 -3.34
C TYR A 74 5.34 11.11 -4.07
N GLU A 75 4.48 12.06 -4.40
CA GLU A 75 3.30 11.83 -5.25
C GLU A 75 3.71 11.88 -6.71
N ASN A 76 3.21 10.93 -7.50
CA ASN A 76 3.55 10.80 -8.92
C ASN A 76 5.06 10.88 -9.17
N PRO A 77 5.84 10.02 -8.53
CA PRO A 77 7.31 10.10 -8.58
C PRO A 77 7.85 9.94 -10.01
N SER A 78 9.01 10.54 -10.28
CA SER A 78 9.69 10.43 -11.57
C SER A 78 10.36 9.07 -11.81
N VAL A 79 10.60 8.29 -10.75
CA VAL A 79 11.13 6.93 -10.87
C VAL A 79 10.04 5.97 -11.35
N ILE A 80 10.41 5.04 -12.22
CA ILE A 80 9.47 4.10 -12.84
C ILE A 80 9.90 2.66 -12.60
N VAL A 81 8.94 1.74 -12.69
CA VAL A 81 9.23 0.31 -12.73
C VAL A 81 9.78 -0.04 -14.11
N THR A 82 10.98 -0.60 -14.15
CA THR A 82 11.64 -1.05 -15.36
C THR A 82 12.21 -2.44 -15.14
N GLN A 83 11.97 -3.35 -16.07
CA GLN A 83 12.46 -4.74 -15.99
C GLN A 83 12.11 -5.45 -14.66
N GLY A 84 10.92 -5.18 -14.13
CA GLY A 84 10.46 -5.79 -12.89
C GLY A 84 11.09 -5.22 -11.61
N GLU A 85 11.67 -4.04 -11.67
CA GLU A 85 12.27 -3.39 -10.52
C GLU A 85 11.91 -1.91 -10.45
N LEU A 86 11.75 -1.43 -9.22
CA LEU A 86 11.69 -0.01 -8.89
C LEU A 86 13.03 0.38 -8.27
N CYS A 87 13.85 1.11 -9.02
CA CYS A 87 15.16 1.55 -8.55
C CYS A 87 15.11 3.02 -8.10
N ILE A 88 15.62 3.28 -6.91
CA ILE A 88 15.70 4.61 -6.31
C ILE A 88 17.15 5.05 -6.37
N PRO A 89 17.52 6.00 -7.27
CA PRO A 89 18.85 6.53 -7.33
C PRO A 89 19.14 7.55 -6.22
N PRO A 90 20.39 7.79 -5.85
CA PRO A 90 20.77 8.79 -4.85
C PRO A 90 20.31 10.21 -5.19
N SER A 91 20.11 10.51 -6.48
CA SER A 91 19.55 11.79 -6.95
C SER A 91 18.07 11.97 -6.62
N PHE A 92 17.32 10.87 -6.44
CA PHE A 92 15.92 10.90 -6.03
C PHE A 92 15.80 10.94 -4.50
N TYR A 93 16.46 10.00 -3.82
CA TYR A 93 16.50 9.94 -2.36
C TYR A 93 17.84 9.38 -1.87
N ARG A 94 18.49 10.09 -0.97
CA ARG A 94 19.76 9.68 -0.39
C ARG A 94 19.52 8.93 0.93
N PHE A 95 19.69 7.63 0.88
CA PHE A 95 19.72 6.79 2.07
C PHE A 95 21.03 6.98 2.82
N LEU A 96 20.93 7.29 4.10
CA LEU A 96 22.11 7.52 4.95
C LEU A 96 22.58 6.22 5.59
N ASP A 97 23.89 6.15 5.81
CA ASP A 97 24.54 5.01 6.45
C ASP A 97 24.12 4.85 7.92
N ASN A 98 24.19 3.61 8.43
CA ASN A 98 23.82 3.24 9.81
C ASN A 98 22.37 3.59 10.15
N ARG A 99 21.46 3.51 9.19
CA ARG A 99 20.02 3.72 9.40
C ARG A 99 19.19 2.58 8.83
N THR A 100 18.05 2.38 9.45
CA THR A 100 17.00 1.49 8.94
C THR A 100 15.85 2.33 8.44
N TYR A 101 15.38 2.01 7.23
CA TYR A 101 14.29 2.69 6.57
C TYR A 101 13.13 1.73 6.33
N VAL A 102 11.94 2.27 6.32
CA VAL A 102 10.75 1.63 5.77
C VAL A 102 10.38 2.35 4.49
N VAL A 103 10.36 1.61 3.40
CA VAL A 103 9.97 2.11 2.08
C VAL A 103 8.67 1.46 1.69
N ARG A 104 7.66 2.29 1.45
CA ARG A 104 6.36 1.87 0.95
C ARG A 104 6.08 2.55 -0.37
N TYR A 105 5.50 1.84 -1.30
CA TYR A 105 5.05 2.43 -2.55
C TYR A 105 3.74 1.83 -3.02
N ILE A 106 2.92 2.69 -3.62
CA ILE A 106 1.66 2.31 -4.22
C ILE A 106 1.87 2.19 -5.71
N LEU A 107 1.59 1.01 -6.24
CA LEU A 107 1.58 0.74 -7.67
C LEU A 107 0.15 0.81 -8.20
N GLN A 108 -0.03 1.45 -9.34
CA GLN A 108 -1.30 1.52 -10.03
C GLN A 108 -1.13 1.03 -11.47
N SER A 109 -2.08 0.21 -11.92
CA SER A 109 -2.13 -0.20 -13.32
C SER A 109 -2.48 1.00 -14.21
N LYS A 110 -1.74 1.19 -15.29
CA LYS A 110 -2.03 2.25 -16.28
C LYS A 110 -3.28 1.95 -17.12
N LYS A 111 -3.59 0.67 -17.33
CA LYS A 111 -4.77 0.24 -18.10
C LYS A 111 -6.02 0.15 -17.23
N HIS A 112 -5.85 -0.16 -15.93
CA HIS A 112 -6.93 -0.38 -14.98
C HIS A 112 -6.68 0.46 -13.73
N SER A 113 -7.08 1.72 -13.75
CA SER A 113 -6.79 2.70 -12.70
C SER A 113 -7.41 2.38 -11.34
N ASP A 114 -8.38 1.47 -11.31
CA ASP A 114 -8.99 0.92 -10.10
C ASP A 114 -8.11 -0.15 -9.42
N LEU A 115 -7.14 -0.73 -10.14
CA LEU A 115 -6.24 -1.74 -9.61
C LEU A 115 -5.00 -1.09 -8.99
N ARG A 116 -4.89 -1.23 -7.67
CA ARG A 116 -3.76 -0.71 -6.89
C ARG A 116 -3.14 -1.83 -6.06
N ARG A 117 -1.83 -1.73 -5.86
CA ARG A 117 -1.04 -2.63 -5.03
C ARG A 117 -0.18 -1.81 -4.09
N SER A 118 -0.16 -2.16 -2.81
CA SER A 118 0.75 -1.58 -1.83
C SER A 118 1.91 -2.53 -1.59
N VAL A 119 3.12 -2.02 -1.68
CA VAL A 119 4.35 -2.78 -1.44
C VAL A 119 5.13 -2.11 -0.33
N VAL A 120 5.66 -2.90 0.59
CA VAL A 120 6.43 -2.42 1.73
C VAL A 120 7.71 -3.23 1.88
N SER A 121 8.78 -2.55 2.25
CA SER A 121 10.07 -3.17 2.55
C SER A 121 10.76 -2.41 3.67
N ALA A 122 11.39 -3.13 4.59
CA ALA A 122 12.32 -2.53 5.53
C ALA A 122 13.75 -2.86 5.11
N ILE A 123 14.61 -1.85 5.08
CA ILE A 123 16.00 -1.95 4.65
C ILE A 123 16.93 -1.32 5.68
N ALA A 124 18.07 -1.91 5.86
CA ALA A 124 19.16 -1.33 6.65
C ALA A 124 20.33 -0.97 5.72
N ILE A 125 20.87 0.21 5.93
CA ILE A 125 22.09 0.68 5.25
C ILE A 125 23.25 0.56 6.22
N THR A 126 24.27 -0.19 5.85
CA THR A 126 25.47 -0.38 6.66
C THR A 126 26.69 -0.42 5.75
N ASN A 127 27.70 0.41 6.01
CA ASN A 127 28.89 0.53 5.16
C ASN A 127 28.54 0.73 3.68
N SER A 128 27.58 1.62 3.41
CA SER A 128 27.07 1.91 2.07
C SER A 128 26.47 0.71 1.33
N SER A 129 26.13 -0.36 2.04
CA SER A 129 25.47 -1.55 1.50
C SER A 129 24.04 -1.67 2.04
N VAL A 130 23.12 -2.06 1.17
CA VAL A 130 21.73 -2.29 1.53
C VAL A 130 21.48 -3.78 1.85
N ARG A 131 20.65 -4.02 2.84
CA ARG A 131 20.10 -5.35 3.14
C ARG A 131 18.64 -5.26 3.55
N SER A 132 17.86 -6.25 3.21
CA SER A 132 16.51 -6.41 3.75
C SER A 132 16.58 -6.74 5.24
N VAL A 133 15.66 -6.16 6.00
CA VAL A 133 15.44 -6.52 7.41
C VAL A 133 13.97 -6.85 7.61
N PRO A 134 13.63 -7.67 8.63
CA PRO A 134 12.24 -7.99 8.90
C PRO A 134 11.42 -6.72 9.21
N LEU A 135 10.19 -6.67 8.68
CA LEU A 135 9.20 -5.68 9.08
C LEU A 135 8.74 -5.93 10.51
N ARG A 136 8.42 -4.86 11.21
CA ARG A 136 7.72 -4.93 12.50
C ARG A 136 6.22 -5.04 12.25
N GLU A 137 5.47 -5.48 13.26
CA GLU A 137 4.01 -5.64 13.17
C GLU A 137 3.28 -4.34 12.81
N ASP A 138 3.81 -3.20 13.23
CA ASP A 138 3.25 -1.87 12.96
C ASP A 138 3.68 -1.28 11.60
N GLU A 139 4.57 -1.93 10.88
CA GLU A 139 5.12 -1.43 9.61
C GLU A 139 4.40 -1.99 8.37
N ALA A 140 3.73 -3.12 8.49
CA ALA A 140 2.92 -3.71 7.43
C ALA A 140 1.44 -3.61 7.78
N ALA A 141 0.62 -3.28 6.80
CA ALA A 141 -0.83 -3.34 6.97
C ALA A 141 -1.28 -4.80 6.78
N TYR A 142 -1.71 -5.42 7.86
CA TYR A 142 -2.39 -6.72 7.85
C TYR A 142 -3.89 -6.44 8.02
N TYR A 143 -4.66 -6.78 7.01
CA TYR A 143 -6.13 -6.66 7.04
C TYR A 143 -6.78 -8.03 6.93
#